data_86b9c1d630e8196e90c450a326519a15
#
_entry.id   86b9c1d630e8196e90c450a326519a15
#
_cell.length_a   1.000
_cell.length_b   1.000
_cell.length_c   1.000
_cell.angle_alpha   90.00
_cell.angle_beta   90.00
_cell.angle_gamma   90.00
#
_symmetry.space_group_name_H-M   'P 1'
#
loop_
_entity.id
_entity.type
_entity.pdbx_description
1 polymer ?
#
loop_
_entity_poly.entity_id
_entity_poly.type
_entity_poly.pdbx_seq_one_letter_code
_entity_poly.pdbx_strand_id
1 'polypeptide(L)'
;MKNTRRDFLRAAAAAGVCVVSCRFPAKVAGGLKELRFGMCADVHKDIMHDADERLGAYLECMTKKDAHFVVQMGDFCQPKKANDSFRAVWQSWEGDQYNVVGNHDMDGGFSREDFRQYLGMEKGYYTYLEQGYRFIVLDGNDRHENAPGGYPRHVGEKQRTWLTETLSSTIEPVVVLVHQSLQNASGVDNGAEVRAILEAANEAAGWGRVLACFSGHHHLDDLVEVNGIPYVQVNSMSYYWVGNSKKHESYPTEVHAEHPWIQYTSPYADPLWAFVTIDPKGELRIEGVRSRWVGPSPAELGYEEGKDEQGITPNVTARNVSLQMKERG
;
A
#
# COMPACT_ATOMS: atom_id res chain seq x y z
N MET A 1 54.45 -8.25 -11.92
CA MET A 1 54.09 -9.68 -11.97
C MET A 1 52.57 -9.74 -12.05
N LYS A 2 52.02 -10.30 -13.12
CA LYS A 2 50.56 -10.39 -13.33
C LYS A 2 50.07 -11.65 -12.64
N ASN A 3 49.32 -11.48 -11.51
CA ASN A 3 48.59 -12.58 -10.89
C ASN A 3 47.46 -13.01 -11.83
N THR A 4 47.47 -14.25 -12.25
CA THR A 4 46.48 -14.82 -13.13
C THR A 4 45.31 -15.45 -12.32
N ARG A 5 44.14 -15.51 -12.94
CA ARG A 5 42.91 -16.11 -12.38
C ARG A 5 43.11 -17.53 -11.79
N ARG A 6 44.20 -18.21 -12.17
CA ARG A 6 44.57 -19.56 -11.67
C ARG A 6 45.11 -19.54 -10.24
N ASP A 7 45.77 -18.45 -9.83
CA ASP A 7 46.39 -18.37 -8.50
C ASP A 7 45.31 -18.07 -7.42
N PHE A 8 44.25 -17.38 -7.79
CA PHE A 8 43.10 -17.13 -6.91
C PHE A 8 42.31 -18.42 -6.57
N LEU A 9 42.17 -19.34 -7.54
CA LEU A 9 41.47 -20.62 -7.34
C LEU A 9 42.27 -21.64 -6.52
N ARG A 10 43.60 -21.51 -6.41
CA ARG A 10 44.44 -22.38 -5.58
C ARG A 10 44.48 -21.94 -4.10
N ALA A 11 44.29 -20.67 -3.81
CA ALA A 11 44.21 -20.15 -2.43
C ALA A 11 42.87 -20.49 -1.75
N ALA A 12 41.81 -20.67 -2.51
CA ALA A 12 40.49 -21.03 -1.98
C ALA A 12 40.34 -22.51 -1.58
N ALA A 13 41.26 -23.38 -1.99
CA ALA A 13 41.21 -24.82 -1.70
C ALA A 13 41.83 -25.22 -0.36
N ALA A 14 42.47 -24.30 0.38
CA ALA A 14 43.15 -24.58 1.64
C ALA A 14 42.39 -24.07 2.91
N ALA A 15 41.32 -23.29 2.77
CA ALA A 15 40.40 -22.98 3.85
C ALA A 15 39.19 -23.92 3.71
N GLY A 16 39.06 -24.88 4.61
CA GLY A 16 37.92 -25.82 4.64
C GLY A 16 36.63 -25.06 4.88
N VAL A 17 36.08 -24.46 3.83
CA VAL A 17 34.74 -23.94 3.81
C VAL A 17 33.81 -25.13 3.74
N CYS A 18 33.26 -25.50 4.90
CA CYS A 18 32.17 -26.45 4.98
C CYS A 18 31.00 -25.78 4.22
N VAL A 19 30.82 -26.13 2.94
CA VAL A 19 29.60 -25.77 2.20
C VAL A 19 28.48 -26.55 2.87
N VAL A 20 27.87 -25.97 3.87
CA VAL A 20 26.57 -26.43 4.36
C VAL A 20 25.63 -26.24 3.18
N SER A 21 25.42 -27.32 2.44
CA SER A 21 24.35 -27.42 1.47
C SER A 21 23.02 -27.29 2.25
N CYS A 22 22.57 -26.07 2.47
CA CYS A 22 21.20 -25.82 2.91
C CYS A 22 20.28 -26.36 1.81
N ARG A 23 19.88 -27.62 1.94
CA ARG A 23 18.72 -28.15 1.23
C ARG A 23 17.52 -27.37 1.77
N PHE A 24 17.14 -26.31 1.08
CA PHE A 24 15.86 -25.68 1.30
C PHE A 24 14.78 -26.75 1.13
N PRO A 25 13.84 -26.87 2.08
CA PRO A 25 12.71 -27.78 1.89
C PRO A 25 11.91 -27.27 0.68
N ALA A 26 12.03 -27.96 -0.42
CA ALA A 26 11.15 -27.78 -1.55
C ALA A 26 9.79 -28.29 -1.13
N LYS A 27 8.89 -27.40 -0.82
CA LYS A 27 7.45 -27.43 -0.90
C LYS A 27 6.89 -26.42 0.11
N VAL A 28 6.27 -25.36 -0.38
CA VAL A 28 5.17 -24.73 0.34
C VAL A 28 4.15 -25.85 0.57
N ALA A 29 4.01 -26.31 1.81
CA ALA A 29 3.06 -27.35 2.16
C ALA A 29 1.64 -26.78 2.02
N GLY A 30 0.95 -27.12 0.96
CA GLY A 30 -0.32 -26.56 0.52
C GLY A 30 -0.09 -25.59 -0.63
N GLY A 31 -0.42 -25.98 -1.87
CA GLY A 31 -0.25 -25.11 -3.05
C GLY A 31 -0.95 -23.76 -2.85
N LEU A 32 -0.54 -22.75 -3.63
CA LEU A 32 -1.24 -21.46 -3.69
C LEU A 32 -2.73 -21.70 -3.90
N LYS A 33 -3.53 -20.94 -3.18
CA LYS A 33 -4.99 -20.92 -3.33
C LYS A 33 -5.40 -19.58 -3.94
N GLU A 34 -6.62 -19.51 -4.44
CA GLU A 34 -7.21 -18.22 -4.76
C GLU A 34 -7.22 -17.36 -3.51
N LEU A 35 -6.76 -16.13 -3.67
CA LEU A 35 -6.67 -15.13 -2.61
C LEU A 35 -7.66 -14.01 -2.90
N ARG A 36 -8.54 -13.70 -1.95
CA ARG A 36 -9.52 -12.60 -2.03
C ARG A 36 -9.33 -11.68 -0.82
N PHE A 37 -9.18 -10.39 -1.07
CA PHE A 37 -9.03 -9.42 0.02
C PHE A 37 -9.56 -8.04 -0.37
N GLY A 38 -9.96 -7.29 0.64
CA GLY A 38 -10.39 -5.91 0.50
C GLY A 38 -9.30 -4.93 0.88
N MET A 39 -9.25 -3.78 0.19
CA MET A 39 -8.39 -2.65 0.56
C MET A 39 -9.19 -1.36 0.55
N CYS A 40 -9.05 -0.55 1.61
CA CYS A 40 -9.44 0.84 1.64
C CYS A 40 -8.22 1.72 1.90
N ALA A 41 -8.18 2.89 1.30
CA ALA A 41 -7.10 3.86 1.45
C ALA A 41 -7.68 5.23 1.78
N ASP A 42 -6.92 6.02 2.53
CA ASP A 42 -7.19 7.45 2.67
C ASP A 42 -8.65 7.73 3.08
N VAL A 43 -9.09 7.09 4.17
CA VAL A 43 -10.45 7.26 4.72
C VAL A 43 -10.62 8.64 5.35
N HIS A 44 -9.53 9.13 5.99
CA HIS A 44 -9.47 10.46 6.61
C HIS A 44 -10.63 10.76 7.55
N LYS A 45 -10.80 9.95 8.60
CA LYS A 45 -11.83 10.14 9.62
C LYS A 45 -11.88 11.56 10.18
N ASP A 46 -10.73 12.20 10.30
CA ASP A 46 -10.62 13.54 10.88
C ASP A 46 -11.03 14.68 9.92
N ILE A 47 -11.35 14.35 8.68
CA ILE A 47 -11.81 15.26 7.64
C ILE A 47 -13.26 14.96 7.27
N MET A 48 -13.57 13.69 6.98
CA MET A 48 -14.89 13.29 6.48
C MET A 48 -15.90 13.10 7.62
N HIS A 49 -17.07 13.68 7.42
CA HIS A 49 -18.17 13.66 8.40
C HIS A 49 -18.82 12.27 8.52
N ASP A 50 -18.84 11.48 7.45
CA ASP A 50 -19.50 10.18 7.31
C ASP A 50 -18.50 9.01 7.22
N ALA A 51 -17.29 9.17 7.78
CA ALA A 51 -16.24 8.18 7.67
C ALA A 51 -16.59 6.83 8.34
N ASP A 52 -17.35 6.86 9.44
CA ASP A 52 -17.78 5.65 10.17
C ASP A 52 -18.73 4.80 9.29
N GLU A 53 -19.67 5.45 8.61
CA GLU A 53 -20.62 4.84 7.69
C GLU A 53 -19.91 4.29 6.44
N ARG A 54 -18.95 5.04 5.90
CA ARG A 54 -18.14 4.60 4.75
C ARG A 54 -17.35 3.34 5.08
N LEU A 55 -16.70 3.32 6.24
CA LEU A 55 -15.93 2.16 6.71
C LEU A 55 -16.85 0.95 6.97
N GLY A 56 -18.02 1.18 7.57
CA GLY A 56 -19.02 0.14 7.79
C GLY A 56 -19.51 -0.48 6.49
N ALA A 57 -19.83 0.34 5.48
CA ALA A 57 -20.24 -0.14 4.15
C ALA A 57 -19.15 -0.98 3.45
N TYR A 58 -17.89 -0.56 3.60
CA TYR A 58 -16.74 -1.34 3.10
C TYR A 58 -16.68 -2.73 3.75
N LEU A 59 -16.69 -2.81 5.07
CA LEU A 59 -16.59 -4.09 5.80
C LEU A 59 -17.78 -5.01 5.50
N GLU A 60 -18.99 -4.47 5.41
CA GLU A 60 -20.18 -5.23 5.01
C GLU A 60 -20.02 -5.81 3.58
N CYS A 61 -19.48 -5.02 2.65
CA CYS A 61 -19.20 -5.49 1.30
C CYS A 61 -18.16 -6.60 1.30
N MET A 62 -17.08 -6.48 2.09
CA MET A 62 -16.04 -7.50 2.19
C MET A 62 -16.56 -8.82 2.78
N THR A 63 -17.45 -8.74 3.76
CA THR A 63 -18.15 -9.90 4.31
C THR A 63 -19.00 -10.61 3.24
N LYS A 64 -19.79 -9.85 2.48
CA LYS A 64 -20.62 -10.40 1.38
C LYS A 64 -19.80 -11.04 0.26
N LYS A 65 -18.58 -10.57 0.06
CA LYS A 65 -17.64 -11.08 -0.96
C LYS A 65 -16.75 -12.21 -0.44
N ASP A 66 -16.90 -12.61 0.80
CA ASP A 66 -16.11 -13.65 1.43
C ASP A 66 -14.60 -13.37 1.31
N ALA A 67 -14.20 -12.12 1.64
CA ALA A 67 -12.81 -11.73 1.70
C ALA A 67 -12.08 -12.51 2.80
N HIS A 68 -10.87 -12.98 2.51
CA HIS A 68 -10.06 -13.70 3.50
C HIS A 68 -9.54 -12.75 4.58
N PHE A 69 -9.25 -11.50 4.21
CA PHE A 69 -8.82 -10.45 5.12
C PHE A 69 -9.11 -9.07 4.54
N VAL A 70 -8.92 -8.05 5.35
CA VAL A 70 -9.05 -6.64 4.96
C VAL A 70 -7.80 -5.84 5.32
N VAL A 71 -7.53 -4.81 4.52
CA VAL A 71 -6.39 -3.90 4.73
C VAL A 71 -6.86 -2.45 4.69
N GLN A 72 -6.42 -1.63 5.63
CA GLN A 72 -6.39 -0.19 5.49
C GLN A 72 -4.98 0.26 5.07
N MET A 73 -4.90 1.13 4.06
CA MET A 73 -3.67 1.49 3.36
C MET A 73 -3.00 2.78 3.87
N GLY A 74 -3.40 3.27 5.06
CA GLY A 74 -2.91 4.52 5.66
C GLY A 74 -3.84 5.70 5.46
N ASP A 75 -3.50 6.82 6.13
CA ASP A 75 -4.33 8.03 6.22
C ASP A 75 -5.75 7.70 6.70
N PHE A 76 -5.78 6.91 7.75
CA PHE A 76 -6.97 6.29 8.31
C PHE A 76 -7.65 7.19 9.34
N CYS A 77 -6.96 7.49 10.44
CA CYS A 77 -7.43 8.40 11.47
C CYS A 77 -6.31 8.80 12.44
N GLN A 78 -6.44 9.95 13.08
CA GLN A 78 -5.60 10.33 14.22
C GLN A 78 -5.88 9.43 15.42
N PRO A 79 -4.87 9.01 16.20
CA PRO A 79 -5.02 8.12 17.35
C PRO A 79 -5.54 8.89 18.59
N LYS A 80 -6.76 9.36 18.53
CA LYS A 80 -7.42 10.15 19.60
C LYS A 80 -8.74 9.52 20.03
N LYS A 81 -9.10 9.75 21.29
CA LYS A 81 -10.32 9.20 21.90
C LYS A 81 -11.60 9.51 21.10
N ALA A 82 -11.66 10.68 20.44
CA ALA A 82 -12.80 11.05 19.62
C ALA A 82 -13.03 10.10 18.42
N ASN A 83 -12.02 9.33 18.02
CA ASN A 83 -12.07 8.37 16.94
C ASN A 83 -12.26 6.90 17.43
N ASP A 84 -12.56 6.69 18.73
CA ASP A 84 -12.73 5.32 19.27
C ASP A 84 -13.95 4.61 18.64
N SER A 85 -15.03 5.33 18.28
CA SER A 85 -16.16 4.75 17.54
C SER A 85 -15.75 4.24 16.17
N PHE A 86 -14.99 5.03 15.43
CA PHE A 86 -14.45 4.66 14.11
C PHE A 86 -13.49 3.45 14.22
N ARG A 87 -12.60 3.46 15.21
CA ARG A 87 -11.75 2.29 15.49
C ARG A 87 -12.58 1.05 15.81
N ALA A 88 -13.68 1.18 16.57
CA ALA A 88 -14.56 0.07 16.90
C ALA A 88 -15.26 -0.50 15.63
N VAL A 89 -15.64 0.35 14.66
CA VAL A 89 -16.12 -0.12 13.36
C VAL A 89 -15.04 -0.95 12.66
N TRP A 90 -13.79 -0.47 12.58
CA TRP A 90 -12.70 -1.25 12.01
C TRP A 90 -12.55 -2.60 12.70
N GLN A 91 -12.48 -2.60 14.03
CA GLN A 91 -12.29 -3.81 14.85
C GLN A 91 -13.52 -4.75 14.86
N SER A 92 -14.64 -4.38 14.27
CA SER A 92 -15.81 -5.26 14.14
C SER A 92 -15.66 -6.34 13.06
N TRP A 93 -14.62 -6.26 12.22
CA TRP A 93 -14.33 -7.33 11.27
C TRP A 93 -13.89 -8.60 12.00
N GLU A 94 -14.50 -9.74 11.67
CA GLU A 94 -14.23 -11.01 12.35
C GLU A 94 -13.00 -11.77 11.81
N GLY A 95 -12.45 -11.35 10.67
CA GLY A 95 -11.28 -11.96 10.03
C GLY A 95 -9.97 -11.24 10.34
N ASP A 96 -8.91 -11.62 9.66
CA ASP A 96 -7.60 -10.96 9.77
C ASP A 96 -7.65 -9.55 9.21
N GLN A 97 -6.99 -8.61 9.91
CA GLN A 97 -6.93 -7.20 9.58
C GLN A 97 -5.50 -6.72 9.56
N TYR A 98 -5.14 -5.99 8.51
CA TYR A 98 -3.79 -5.45 8.37
C TYR A 98 -3.80 -3.94 8.20
N ASN A 99 -2.78 -3.29 8.71
CA ASN A 99 -2.72 -1.84 8.79
C ASN A 99 -1.42 -1.32 8.18
N VAL A 100 -1.52 -0.31 7.33
CA VAL A 100 -0.40 0.47 6.80
C VAL A 100 -0.42 1.83 7.47
N VAL A 101 0.75 2.39 7.79
CA VAL A 101 0.85 3.74 8.39
C VAL A 101 0.87 4.77 7.29
N GLY A 102 -0.06 5.71 7.31
CA GLY A 102 -0.08 6.89 6.45
C GLY A 102 0.57 8.11 7.12
N ASN A 103 0.76 9.18 6.38
CA ASN A 103 1.39 10.39 6.92
C ASN A 103 0.43 11.24 7.75
N HIS A 104 -0.86 11.25 7.42
CA HIS A 104 -1.90 11.98 8.17
C HIS A 104 -2.34 11.27 9.45
N ASP A 105 -1.99 10.02 9.65
CA ASP A 105 -2.27 9.29 10.89
C ASP A 105 -1.53 9.91 12.10
N MET A 106 -0.50 10.72 11.82
CA MET A 106 0.31 11.44 12.82
C MET A 106 -0.05 12.93 12.94
N ASP A 107 -1.07 13.39 12.26
CA ASP A 107 -1.53 14.78 12.37
C ASP A 107 -2.02 15.10 13.79
N GLY A 108 -2.02 16.39 14.14
CA GLY A 108 -2.39 16.82 15.50
C GLY A 108 -1.26 16.62 16.53
N GLY A 109 -0.05 16.29 16.10
CA GLY A 109 1.13 16.11 16.97
C GLY A 109 1.31 14.69 17.49
N PHE A 110 0.60 13.73 16.96
CA PHE A 110 0.79 12.31 17.28
C PHE A 110 2.04 11.74 16.60
N SER A 111 2.59 10.72 17.22
CA SER A 111 3.72 9.95 16.69
C SER A 111 3.25 8.68 15.97
N ARG A 112 4.15 8.07 15.17
CA ARG A 112 3.94 6.71 14.61
C ARG A 112 3.67 5.68 15.71
N GLU A 113 4.31 5.84 16.85
CA GLU A 113 4.11 4.94 18.00
C GLU A 113 2.69 5.07 18.56
N ASP A 114 2.17 6.29 18.71
CA ASP A 114 0.78 6.51 19.16
C ASP A 114 -0.22 5.83 18.24
N PHE A 115 -0.06 5.99 16.91
CA PHE A 115 -0.93 5.34 15.93
C PHE A 115 -0.84 3.82 15.98
N ARG A 116 0.38 3.29 16.06
CA ARG A 116 0.59 1.84 16.16
C ARG A 116 -0.07 1.26 17.40
N GLN A 117 0.12 1.89 18.56
CA GLN A 117 -0.51 1.45 19.81
C GLN A 117 -2.03 1.55 19.73
N TYR A 118 -2.56 2.60 19.10
CA TYR A 118 -3.99 2.80 18.93
C TYR A 118 -4.65 1.68 18.11
N LEU A 119 -4.00 1.18 17.07
CA LEU A 119 -4.49 0.08 16.24
C LEU A 119 -3.96 -1.31 16.67
N GLY A 120 -3.16 -1.41 17.72
CA GLY A 120 -2.60 -2.68 18.17
C GLY A 120 -1.50 -3.25 17.27
N MET A 121 -0.79 -2.41 16.53
CA MET A 121 0.29 -2.81 15.65
C MET A 121 1.61 -2.97 16.42
N GLU A 122 2.27 -4.11 16.32
CA GLU A 122 3.60 -4.30 16.94
C GLU A 122 4.69 -3.50 16.24
N LYS A 123 4.63 -3.35 14.91
CA LYS A 123 5.65 -2.70 14.07
C LYS A 123 5.00 -1.86 12.98
N GLY A 124 5.69 -0.82 12.51
CA GLY A 124 5.26 0.00 11.37
C GLY A 124 5.49 -0.71 10.02
N TYR A 125 6.49 -1.59 9.93
CA TYR A 125 6.74 -2.45 8.78
C TYR A 125 6.89 -3.90 9.22
N TYR A 126 6.29 -4.82 8.48
CA TYR A 126 6.19 -6.23 8.86
C TYR A 126 5.80 -7.11 7.67
N THR A 127 5.72 -8.42 7.91
CA THR A 127 5.24 -9.38 6.91
C THR A 127 4.24 -10.33 7.52
N TYR A 128 3.31 -10.81 6.69
CA TYR A 128 2.35 -11.85 7.02
C TYR A 128 2.14 -12.81 5.83
N LEU A 129 1.48 -13.91 6.06
CA LEU A 129 1.24 -14.95 5.05
C LEU A 129 -0.25 -15.25 4.94
N GLU A 130 -0.80 -15.11 3.73
CA GLU A 130 -2.19 -15.40 3.43
C GLU A 130 -2.33 -16.30 2.21
N GLN A 131 -3.03 -17.40 2.34
CA GLN A 131 -3.31 -18.37 1.26
C GLN A 131 -2.06 -18.80 0.46
N GLY A 132 -0.88 -18.73 1.07
CA GLY A 132 0.40 -19.05 0.44
C GLY A 132 1.11 -17.86 -0.23
N TYR A 133 0.58 -16.65 -0.11
CA TYR A 133 1.20 -15.41 -0.57
C TYR A 133 1.80 -14.65 0.60
N ARG A 134 3.03 -14.16 0.44
CA ARG A 134 3.70 -13.31 1.41
C ARG A 134 3.32 -11.86 1.16
N PHE A 135 2.80 -11.19 2.17
CA PHE A 135 2.61 -9.75 2.16
C PHE A 135 3.76 -9.09 2.91
N ILE A 136 4.27 -8.00 2.34
CA ILE A 136 5.28 -7.14 2.94
C ILE A 136 4.69 -5.75 3.07
N VAL A 137 4.49 -5.30 4.30
CA VAL A 137 4.05 -3.94 4.62
C VAL A 137 5.28 -3.08 4.85
N LEU A 138 5.37 -1.95 4.15
CA LEU A 138 6.41 -0.94 4.33
C LEU A 138 5.82 0.31 4.99
N ASP A 139 6.65 1.00 5.76
CA ASP A 139 6.38 2.31 6.35
C ASP A 139 7.20 3.37 5.61
N GLY A 140 6.55 4.18 4.81
CA GLY A 140 7.18 5.27 4.03
C GLY A 140 7.45 6.54 4.84
N ASN A 141 7.24 6.54 6.17
CA ASN A 141 7.26 7.75 7.00
C ASN A 141 8.59 8.00 7.74
N ASP A 142 9.70 7.48 7.23
CA ASP A 142 11.01 7.88 7.71
C ASP A 142 11.41 9.25 7.15
N ARG A 143 12.32 9.93 7.84
CA ARG A 143 12.89 11.22 7.41
C ARG A 143 14.41 11.13 7.39
N HIS A 144 15.04 11.52 6.30
CA HIS A 144 16.50 11.67 6.23
C HIS A 144 16.93 13.10 6.62
N GLU A 145 18.21 13.29 6.96
CA GLU A 145 18.74 14.56 7.48
C GLU A 145 18.48 15.77 6.59
N ASN A 146 18.53 15.58 5.27
CA ASN A 146 18.33 16.64 4.28
C ASN A 146 16.90 16.65 3.71
N ALA A 147 15.94 16.02 4.37
CA ALA A 147 14.57 15.98 3.88
C ALA A 147 13.97 17.39 3.82
N PRO A 148 13.25 17.75 2.75
CA PRO A 148 12.54 19.01 2.68
C PRO A 148 11.47 19.07 3.78
N GLY A 149 10.95 20.29 4.04
CA GLY A 149 9.78 20.46 4.90
C GLY A 149 8.57 19.68 4.39
N GLY A 150 7.56 19.53 5.25
CA GLY A 150 6.36 18.74 4.95
C GLY A 150 6.36 17.36 5.57
N TYR A 151 5.50 16.46 5.09
CA TYR A 151 5.40 15.10 5.59
C TYR A 151 6.66 14.28 5.30
N PRO A 152 7.04 13.36 6.20
CA PRO A 152 8.06 12.35 5.89
C PRO A 152 7.60 11.47 4.73
N ARG A 153 8.52 11.09 3.85
CA ARG A 153 8.23 10.21 2.71
C ARG A 153 9.47 9.44 2.26
N HIS A 154 10.06 8.70 3.18
CA HIS A 154 11.32 7.98 2.97
C HIS A 154 11.23 6.56 3.55
N VAL A 155 11.91 5.62 2.93
CA VAL A 155 12.15 4.27 3.49
C VAL A 155 13.60 4.20 3.94
N GLY A 156 13.83 4.25 5.26
CA GLY A 156 15.15 4.32 5.86
C GLY A 156 16.01 3.08 5.61
N GLU A 157 17.32 3.21 5.79
CA GLU A 157 18.30 2.15 5.55
C GLU A 157 17.99 0.85 6.32
N LYS A 158 17.63 0.97 7.60
CA LYS A 158 17.27 -0.18 8.43
C LYS A 158 16.12 -0.99 7.82
N GLN A 159 15.12 -0.32 7.29
CA GLN A 159 13.97 -0.97 6.67
C GLN A 159 14.33 -1.57 5.30
N ARG A 160 15.17 -0.88 4.51
CA ARG A 160 15.66 -1.42 3.22
C ARG A 160 16.52 -2.66 3.41
N THR A 161 17.38 -2.69 4.44
CA THR A 161 18.15 -3.88 4.81
C THR A 161 17.21 -5.03 5.18
N TRP A 162 16.25 -4.77 6.06
CA TRP A 162 15.24 -5.77 6.45
C TRP A 162 14.42 -6.27 5.25
N LEU A 163 14.05 -5.40 4.31
CA LEU A 163 13.34 -5.77 3.08
C LEU A 163 14.18 -6.72 2.23
N THR A 164 15.46 -6.40 2.04
CA THR A 164 16.40 -7.23 1.29
C THR A 164 16.57 -8.62 1.92
N GLU A 165 16.75 -8.69 3.24
CA GLU A 165 16.87 -9.95 3.98
C GLU A 165 15.57 -10.77 3.91
N THR A 166 14.42 -10.10 4.08
CA THR A 166 13.11 -10.73 3.98
C THR A 166 12.89 -11.34 2.60
N LEU A 167 13.13 -10.58 1.53
CA LEU A 167 12.99 -11.09 0.17
C LEU A 167 13.97 -12.21 -0.14
N SER A 168 15.20 -12.14 0.37
CA SER A 168 16.22 -13.18 0.15
C SER A 168 15.83 -14.52 0.79
N SER A 169 15.11 -14.50 1.90
CA SER A 169 14.66 -15.69 2.63
C SER A 169 13.25 -16.16 2.24
N THR A 170 12.51 -15.36 1.48
CA THR A 170 11.13 -15.66 1.05
C THR A 170 11.14 -16.53 -0.21
N ILE A 171 10.32 -17.58 -0.21
CA ILE A 171 10.11 -18.48 -1.35
C ILE A 171 8.72 -18.33 -1.97
N GLU A 172 7.81 -17.71 -1.26
CA GLU A 172 6.43 -17.45 -1.67
C GLU A 172 6.35 -16.30 -2.68
N PRO A 173 5.29 -16.22 -3.48
CA PRO A 173 4.93 -15.01 -4.20
C PRO A 173 4.67 -13.86 -3.22
N VAL A 174 5.12 -12.66 -3.57
CA VAL A 174 5.11 -11.49 -2.67
C VAL A 174 4.17 -10.40 -3.20
N VAL A 175 3.38 -9.82 -2.31
CA VAL A 175 2.63 -8.57 -2.54
C VAL A 175 3.18 -7.51 -1.58
N VAL A 176 3.49 -6.32 -2.08
CA VAL A 176 4.01 -5.21 -1.29
C VAL A 176 2.92 -4.18 -1.05
N LEU A 177 2.79 -3.73 0.19
CA LEU A 177 1.85 -2.68 0.62
C LEU A 177 2.65 -1.52 1.21
N VAL A 178 2.38 -0.31 0.77
CA VAL A 178 2.99 0.93 1.28
C VAL A 178 2.03 2.08 1.08
N HIS A 179 1.95 3.02 2.02
CA HIS A 179 1.01 4.14 1.87
C HIS A 179 1.41 5.06 0.72
N GLN A 180 2.59 5.68 0.79
CA GLN A 180 3.11 6.52 -0.29
C GLN A 180 3.66 5.65 -1.43
N SER A 181 3.30 5.97 -2.66
CA SER A 181 3.71 5.18 -3.83
C SER A 181 5.22 5.15 -4.06
N LEU A 182 5.71 4.05 -4.60
CA LEU A 182 7.13 3.89 -4.92
C LEU A 182 7.51 4.42 -6.32
N GLN A 183 6.53 4.65 -7.21
CA GLN A 183 6.78 5.05 -8.60
C GLN A 183 6.42 6.51 -8.90
N ASN A 184 5.57 7.15 -8.11
CA ASN A 184 5.17 8.53 -8.31
C ASN A 184 6.20 9.49 -7.67
N ALA A 185 6.49 10.61 -8.32
CA ALA A 185 7.47 11.60 -7.85
C ALA A 185 7.10 12.24 -6.49
N SER A 186 5.81 12.32 -6.18
CA SER A 186 5.29 12.81 -4.89
C SER A 186 5.17 11.71 -3.83
N GLY A 187 5.46 10.46 -4.16
CA GLY A 187 5.48 9.32 -3.24
C GLY A 187 6.75 9.25 -2.40
N VAL A 188 7.24 8.05 -2.13
CA VAL A 188 8.50 7.82 -1.39
C VAL A 188 9.67 8.45 -2.15
N ASP A 189 10.43 9.33 -1.51
CA ASP A 189 11.50 10.11 -2.15
C ASP A 189 12.68 9.25 -2.65
N ASN A 190 12.95 8.14 -1.98
CA ASN A 190 13.88 7.10 -2.42
C ASN A 190 13.17 5.88 -3.02
N GLY A 191 12.00 6.06 -3.60
CA GLY A 191 11.21 4.98 -4.21
C GLY A 191 11.98 4.17 -5.25
N ALA A 192 12.88 4.81 -6.02
CA ALA A 192 13.74 4.11 -6.99
C ALA A 192 14.68 3.09 -6.32
N GLU A 193 15.25 3.40 -5.13
CA GLU A 193 16.10 2.48 -4.38
C GLU A 193 15.29 1.28 -3.87
N VAL A 194 14.06 1.53 -3.40
CA VAL A 194 13.17 0.46 -2.93
C VAL A 194 12.76 -0.43 -4.10
N ARG A 195 12.39 0.15 -5.26
CA ARG A 195 12.06 -0.62 -6.46
C ARG A 195 13.22 -1.50 -6.91
N ALA A 196 14.45 -0.97 -6.89
CA ALA A 196 15.63 -1.75 -7.24
C ALA A 196 15.81 -3.01 -6.37
N ILE A 197 15.44 -2.96 -5.07
CA ILE A 197 15.44 -4.13 -4.19
C ILE A 197 14.38 -5.16 -4.63
N LEU A 198 13.17 -4.70 -5.00
CA LEU A 198 12.10 -5.57 -5.48
C LEU A 198 12.46 -6.24 -6.81
N GLU A 199 13.03 -5.48 -7.73
CA GLU A 199 13.48 -5.93 -9.04
C GLU A 199 14.63 -6.96 -8.93
N ALA A 200 15.61 -6.69 -8.06
CA ALA A 200 16.69 -7.62 -7.77
C ALA A 200 16.18 -8.94 -7.19
N ALA A 201 15.11 -8.91 -6.39
CA ALA A 201 14.49 -10.13 -5.88
C ALA A 201 13.83 -10.97 -6.99
N ASN A 202 13.22 -10.32 -7.99
CA ASN A 202 12.66 -11.00 -9.17
C ASN A 202 13.77 -11.58 -10.05
N GLU A 203 14.85 -10.83 -10.30
CA GLU A 203 16.00 -11.30 -11.06
C GLU A 203 16.64 -12.52 -10.38
N ALA A 204 16.89 -12.45 -9.08
CA ALA A 204 17.49 -13.56 -8.32
C ALA A 204 16.58 -14.80 -8.29
N ALA A 205 15.27 -14.62 -8.33
CA ALA A 205 14.33 -15.73 -8.38
C ALA A 205 14.22 -16.38 -9.77
N GLY A 206 14.51 -15.62 -10.83
CA GLY A 206 14.28 -16.01 -12.22
C GLY A 206 12.80 -16.03 -12.63
N TRP A 207 11.93 -15.35 -11.87
CA TRP A 207 10.50 -15.18 -12.12
C TRP A 207 9.96 -13.96 -11.33
N GLY A 208 8.77 -13.49 -11.66
CA GLY A 208 8.13 -12.39 -10.97
C GLY A 208 7.69 -12.78 -9.54
N ARG A 209 8.64 -12.89 -8.61
CA ARG A 209 8.35 -13.19 -7.20
C ARG A 209 7.55 -12.08 -6.55
N VAL A 210 7.92 -10.82 -6.76
CA VAL A 210 7.12 -9.66 -6.37
C VAL A 210 6.06 -9.47 -7.43
N LEU A 211 4.82 -9.81 -7.08
CA LEU A 211 3.68 -9.85 -8.00
C LEU A 211 3.09 -8.48 -8.27
N ALA A 212 2.99 -7.65 -7.22
CA ALA A 212 2.40 -6.32 -7.29
C ALA A 212 2.81 -5.48 -6.08
N CYS A 213 2.76 -4.16 -6.24
CA CYS A 213 2.86 -3.18 -5.17
C CYS A 213 1.60 -2.32 -5.15
N PHE A 214 0.95 -2.20 -3.98
CA PHE A 214 -0.23 -1.36 -3.79
C PHE A 214 0.10 -0.16 -2.91
N SER A 215 -0.48 1.00 -3.23
CA SER A 215 -0.34 2.24 -2.47
C SER A 215 -1.65 3.04 -2.45
N GLY A 216 -1.77 3.96 -1.50
CA GLY A 216 -2.79 5.01 -1.43
C GLY A 216 -2.18 6.39 -1.65
N HIS A 217 -2.44 7.35 -0.72
CA HIS A 217 -1.79 8.64 -0.58
C HIS A 217 -2.14 9.69 -1.63
N HIS A 218 -2.17 9.33 -2.90
CA HIS A 218 -2.35 10.30 -3.98
C HIS A 218 -3.81 10.57 -4.32
N HIS A 219 -4.73 9.78 -3.75
CA HIS A 219 -6.17 9.82 -4.07
C HIS A 219 -6.41 9.68 -5.58
N LEU A 220 -5.66 8.80 -6.22
CA LEU A 220 -5.71 8.52 -7.67
C LEU A 220 -6.09 7.08 -7.92
N ASP A 221 -6.78 6.85 -9.03
CA ASP A 221 -7.06 5.53 -9.57
C ASP A 221 -6.08 5.22 -10.70
N ASP A 222 -4.91 4.69 -10.38
CA ASP A 222 -3.83 4.49 -11.36
C ASP A 222 -3.20 3.09 -11.28
N LEU A 223 -2.63 2.65 -12.40
CA LEU A 223 -1.81 1.45 -12.51
C LEU A 223 -0.69 1.69 -13.51
N VAL A 224 0.53 1.54 -13.05
CA VAL A 224 1.73 1.64 -13.89
C VAL A 224 2.55 0.36 -13.71
N GLU A 225 3.03 -0.22 -14.81
CA GLU A 225 4.00 -1.30 -14.76
C GLU A 225 5.42 -0.75 -14.89
N VAL A 226 6.29 -1.11 -13.95
CA VAL A 226 7.71 -0.76 -13.98
C VAL A 226 8.51 -2.04 -13.85
N ASN A 227 9.33 -2.35 -14.86
CA ASN A 227 10.20 -3.52 -14.89
C ASN A 227 9.47 -4.85 -14.56
N GLY A 228 8.25 -5.01 -15.10
CA GLY A 228 7.42 -6.20 -14.92
C GLY A 228 6.72 -6.32 -13.56
N ILE A 229 6.77 -5.28 -12.73
CA ILE A 229 6.01 -5.20 -11.47
C ILE A 229 4.89 -4.16 -11.66
N PRO A 230 3.62 -4.54 -11.50
CA PRO A 230 2.50 -3.61 -11.47
C PRO A 230 2.48 -2.84 -10.14
N TYR A 231 2.43 -1.52 -10.24
CA TYR A 231 2.22 -0.57 -9.14
C TYR A 231 0.81 -0.01 -9.25
N VAL A 232 -0.03 -0.35 -8.29
CA VAL A 232 -1.45 0.01 -8.24
C VAL A 232 -1.65 1.08 -7.19
N GLN A 233 -2.19 2.22 -7.58
CA GLN A 233 -2.69 3.20 -6.64
C GLN A 233 -4.16 2.93 -6.37
N VAL A 234 -4.50 2.68 -5.11
CA VAL A 234 -5.88 2.53 -4.64
C VAL A 234 -6.39 3.93 -4.32
N ASN A 235 -7.45 4.33 -5.03
CA ASN A 235 -8.05 5.64 -4.82
C ASN A 235 -8.55 5.80 -3.39
N SER A 236 -8.57 7.04 -2.90
CA SER A 236 -9.14 7.38 -1.59
C SER A 236 -10.57 6.85 -1.47
N MET A 237 -10.92 6.38 -0.28
CA MET A 237 -12.31 6.02 0.03
C MET A 237 -13.24 7.22 -0.05
N SER A 238 -12.73 8.44 0.14
CA SER A 238 -13.55 9.57 0.58
C SER A 238 -13.56 10.75 -0.39
N TYR A 239 -12.44 11.16 -0.94
CA TYR A 239 -12.35 12.40 -1.71
C TYR A 239 -11.05 12.52 -2.53
N TYR A 240 -11.01 13.52 -3.42
CA TYR A 240 -9.79 14.06 -4.00
C TYR A 240 -9.44 15.41 -3.34
N TRP A 241 -8.17 15.61 -2.96
CA TRP A 241 -7.70 16.85 -2.34
C TRP A 241 -7.43 17.93 -3.38
N VAL A 242 -8.22 19.03 -3.37
CA VAL A 242 -8.06 20.15 -4.33
C VAL A 242 -7.28 21.33 -3.75
N GLY A 243 -7.06 21.35 -2.46
CA GLY A 243 -6.24 22.36 -1.78
C GLY A 243 -6.86 23.74 -1.65
N ASN A 244 -6.08 24.66 -1.07
CA ASN A 244 -6.57 25.98 -0.66
C ASN A 244 -7.05 26.87 -1.82
N SER A 245 -6.39 26.78 -2.99
CA SER A 245 -6.74 27.59 -4.15
C SER A 245 -8.10 27.24 -4.79
N LYS A 246 -8.62 26.05 -4.48
CA LYS A 246 -9.89 25.52 -5.02
C LYS A 246 -10.93 25.26 -3.91
N LYS A 247 -10.75 25.93 -2.77
CA LYS A 247 -11.67 25.87 -1.64
C LYS A 247 -13.11 26.19 -2.04
N HIS A 248 -14.04 25.34 -1.66
CA HIS A 248 -15.47 25.50 -1.99
C HIS A 248 -16.37 24.76 -0.97
N GLU A 249 -17.66 24.98 -1.07
CA GLU A 249 -18.67 24.27 -0.29
C GLU A 249 -19.29 23.14 -1.14
N SER A 250 -19.18 21.90 -0.67
CA SER A 250 -19.74 20.71 -1.29
C SER A 250 -20.91 20.11 -0.51
N TYR A 251 -21.04 20.47 0.77
CA TYR A 251 -22.09 20.05 1.68
C TYR A 251 -22.82 21.25 2.29
N PRO A 252 -23.96 21.06 3.01
CA PRO A 252 -24.58 22.12 3.78
C PRO A 252 -23.63 22.80 4.76
N THR A 253 -23.93 24.08 5.09
CA THR A 253 -23.07 24.92 5.94
C THR A 253 -22.78 24.29 7.31
N GLU A 254 -23.72 23.54 7.86
CA GLU A 254 -23.60 22.87 9.16
C GLU A 254 -22.49 21.82 9.13
N VAL A 255 -22.39 21.05 8.03
CA VAL A 255 -21.31 20.04 7.84
C VAL A 255 -19.95 20.73 7.75
N HIS A 256 -19.87 21.84 6.98
CA HIS A 256 -18.62 22.61 6.88
C HIS A 256 -18.22 23.29 8.20
N ALA A 257 -19.19 23.65 9.06
CA ALA A 257 -18.89 24.20 10.37
C ALA A 257 -18.25 23.17 11.32
N GLU A 258 -18.73 21.92 11.28
CA GLU A 258 -18.21 20.81 12.09
C GLU A 258 -16.96 20.17 11.50
N HIS A 259 -16.87 20.14 10.16
CA HIS A 259 -15.78 19.51 9.39
C HIS A 259 -15.13 20.51 8.42
N PRO A 260 -14.41 21.51 8.91
CA PRO A 260 -13.94 22.64 8.11
C PRO A 260 -12.91 22.26 7.02
N TRP A 261 -12.28 21.10 7.13
CA TRP A 261 -11.30 20.63 6.14
C TRP A 261 -11.97 20.06 4.87
N ILE A 262 -13.24 19.68 4.91
CA ILE A 262 -13.97 19.19 3.71
C ILE A 262 -13.97 20.23 2.58
N GLN A 263 -13.96 21.52 2.90
CA GLN A 263 -13.93 22.62 1.90
C GLN A 263 -12.71 22.60 0.96
N TYR A 264 -11.65 21.84 1.29
CA TYR A 264 -10.45 21.69 0.48
C TYR A 264 -10.46 20.42 -0.38
N THR A 265 -11.59 19.74 -0.42
CA THR A 265 -11.73 18.43 -1.08
C THR A 265 -12.85 18.47 -2.12
N SER A 266 -12.75 17.61 -3.13
CA SER A 266 -13.90 17.18 -3.94
C SER A 266 -14.32 15.78 -3.45
N PRO A 267 -15.38 15.68 -2.62
CA PRO A 267 -15.78 14.44 -2.00
C PRO A 267 -16.46 13.48 -2.98
N TYR A 268 -16.37 12.18 -2.70
CA TYR A 268 -17.17 11.16 -3.37
C TYR A 268 -18.49 10.94 -2.65
N ALA A 269 -19.58 10.77 -3.39
CA ALA A 269 -20.91 10.53 -2.83
C ALA A 269 -21.00 9.16 -2.14
N ASP A 270 -20.36 8.16 -2.72
CA ASP A 270 -20.30 6.80 -2.19
C ASP A 270 -18.84 6.44 -1.88
N PRO A 271 -18.58 5.62 -0.86
CA PRO A 271 -17.21 5.23 -0.51
C PRO A 271 -16.57 4.34 -1.59
N LEU A 272 -15.27 4.52 -1.81
CA LEU A 272 -14.49 3.71 -2.73
C LEU A 272 -13.60 2.72 -1.98
N TRP A 273 -13.36 1.57 -2.61
CA TRP A 273 -12.44 0.53 -2.13
C TRP A 273 -12.00 -0.37 -3.29
N ALA A 274 -10.94 -1.13 -3.11
CA ALA A 274 -10.56 -2.19 -4.02
C ALA A 274 -10.90 -3.56 -3.41
N PHE A 275 -11.57 -4.42 -4.19
CA PHE A 275 -11.64 -5.85 -3.91
C PHE A 275 -10.73 -6.58 -4.88
N VAL A 276 -9.74 -7.27 -4.35
CA VAL A 276 -8.67 -7.89 -5.13
C VAL A 276 -8.78 -9.41 -5.05
N THR A 277 -8.67 -10.04 -6.20
CA THR A 277 -8.52 -11.50 -6.32
C THR A 277 -7.19 -11.81 -7.00
N ILE A 278 -6.38 -12.69 -6.41
CA ILE A 278 -5.20 -13.26 -7.06
C ILE A 278 -5.45 -14.74 -7.31
N ASP A 279 -5.50 -15.10 -8.59
CA ASP A 279 -5.64 -16.49 -9.02
C ASP A 279 -4.26 -17.18 -9.00
N PRO A 280 -4.16 -18.43 -8.50
CA PRO A 280 -2.91 -19.20 -8.54
C PRO A 280 -2.30 -19.39 -9.93
N LYS A 281 -3.08 -19.14 -10.98
CA LYS A 281 -2.62 -19.20 -12.37
C LYS A 281 -1.90 -17.92 -12.84
N GLY A 282 -1.85 -16.89 -11.99
CA GLY A 282 -1.15 -15.65 -12.29
C GLY A 282 -2.04 -14.55 -12.86
N GLU A 283 -3.30 -14.49 -12.47
CA GLU A 283 -4.18 -13.38 -12.77
C GLU A 283 -4.48 -12.59 -11.49
N LEU A 284 -4.28 -11.29 -11.52
CA LEU A 284 -4.73 -10.35 -10.51
C LEU A 284 -5.91 -9.58 -11.05
N ARG A 285 -7.04 -9.65 -10.37
CA ARG A 285 -8.27 -8.91 -10.69
C ARG A 285 -8.57 -7.90 -9.60
N ILE A 286 -8.88 -6.69 -10.01
CA ILE A 286 -9.42 -5.63 -9.15
C ILE A 286 -10.85 -5.38 -9.60
N GLU A 287 -11.81 -5.52 -8.71
CA GLU A 287 -13.19 -5.15 -9.00
C GLU A 287 -13.35 -3.63 -8.89
N GLY A 288 -14.04 -3.05 -9.86
CA GLY A 288 -14.31 -1.63 -9.90
C GLY A 288 -15.44 -1.22 -8.96
N VAL A 289 -15.31 -0.01 -8.41
CA VAL A 289 -16.38 0.69 -7.69
C VAL A 289 -16.55 2.06 -8.33
N ARG A 290 -17.80 2.48 -8.53
CA ARG A 290 -18.13 3.78 -9.12
C ARG A 290 -18.86 4.64 -8.13
N SER A 291 -18.52 5.90 -8.10
CA SER A 291 -19.20 6.95 -7.38
C SER A 291 -19.37 8.19 -8.27
N ARG A 292 -19.69 9.31 -7.68
CA ARG A 292 -19.82 10.62 -8.31
C ARG A 292 -19.28 11.67 -7.34
N TRP A 293 -18.95 12.84 -7.86
CA TRP A 293 -18.56 13.97 -7.04
C TRP A 293 -19.76 14.52 -6.25
N VAL A 294 -19.52 14.95 -5.02
CA VAL A 294 -20.44 15.80 -4.26
C VAL A 294 -20.04 17.25 -4.49
N GLY A 295 -20.94 18.04 -5.09
CA GLY A 295 -20.61 19.39 -5.57
C GLY A 295 -19.74 19.34 -6.84
N PRO A 296 -18.94 20.40 -7.10
CA PRO A 296 -18.14 20.49 -8.32
C PRO A 296 -16.99 19.47 -8.33
N SER A 297 -16.76 18.91 -9.51
CA SER A 297 -15.58 18.08 -9.77
C SER A 297 -14.29 18.92 -9.75
N PRO A 298 -13.12 18.31 -9.57
CA PRO A 298 -11.84 19.00 -9.71
C PRO A 298 -11.69 19.77 -11.03
N ALA A 299 -12.14 19.21 -12.15
CA ALA A 299 -12.11 19.85 -13.46
C ALA A 299 -13.02 21.10 -13.52
N GLU A 300 -14.24 21.04 -12.97
CA GLU A 300 -15.13 22.20 -12.89
C GLU A 300 -14.60 23.30 -11.98
N LEU A 301 -13.76 22.96 -10.99
CA LEU A 301 -13.02 23.92 -10.18
C LEU A 301 -11.80 24.50 -10.91
N GLY A 302 -11.57 24.11 -12.17
CA GLY A 302 -10.39 24.52 -12.94
C GLY A 302 -9.11 23.91 -12.40
N TYR A 303 -9.19 22.72 -11.80
CA TYR A 303 -8.04 21.90 -11.51
C TYR A 303 -7.59 21.27 -12.85
N GLU A 304 -6.50 21.77 -13.39
CA GLU A 304 -5.93 21.20 -14.61
C GLU A 304 -5.25 19.89 -14.22
N GLU A 305 -5.59 18.82 -14.91
CA GLU A 305 -4.85 17.57 -14.79
C GLU A 305 -3.40 17.87 -15.19
N GLY A 306 -2.53 17.93 -14.20
CA GLY A 306 -1.10 18.03 -14.41
C GLY A 306 -0.59 16.79 -15.13
N LYS A 307 0.60 16.85 -15.71
CA LYS A 307 1.21 15.70 -16.39
C LYS A 307 1.42 14.48 -15.47
N ASP A 308 1.34 14.69 -14.16
CA ASP A 308 1.56 13.68 -13.11
C ASP A 308 0.25 13.24 -12.42
N GLU A 309 -0.92 13.72 -12.86
CA GLU A 309 -2.21 13.53 -12.20
C GLU A 309 -3.22 12.81 -13.10
N GLN A 310 -2.79 11.76 -13.77
CA GLN A 310 -3.71 10.82 -14.40
C GLN A 310 -4.44 10.03 -13.31
N GLY A 311 -5.74 9.78 -13.50
CA GLY A 311 -6.53 8.99 -12.56
C GLY A 311 -7.34 9.78 -11.53
N ILE A 312 -7.47 11.11 -11.68
CA ILE A 312 -8.41 11.91 -10.87
C ILE A 312 -9.85 11.56 -11.29
N THR A 313 -10.45 10.68 -10.52
CA THR A 313 -11.80 10.16 -10.81
C THR A 313 -12.48 9.71 -9.52
N PRO A 314 -13.80 9.80 -9.40
CA PRO A 314 -14.54 9.25 -8.26
C PRO A 314 -14.80 7.74 -8.44
N ASN A 315 -13.80 6.99 -8.90
CA ASN A 315 -13.94 5.56 -9.18
C ASN A 315 -12.70 4.79 -8.72
N VAL A 316 -12.88 3.49 -8.55
CA VAL A 316 -11.83 2.47 -8.69
C VAL A 316 -12.12 1.69 -9.95
N THR A 317 -11.23 1.70 -10.91
CA THR A 317 -11.39 1.03 -12.20
C THR A 317 -11.22 -0.48 -12.06
N ALA A 318 -12.10 -1.24 -12.68
CA ALA A 318 -11.93 -2.69 -12.80
C ALA A 318 -10.71 -3.02 -13.67
N ARG A 319 -9.81 -3.88 -13.17
CA ARG A 319 -8.56 -4.23 -13.87
C ARG A 319 -8.31 -5.72 -13.82
N ASN A 320 -7.74 -6.23 -14.90
CA ASN A 320 -7.14 -7.57 -14.97
C ASN A 320 -5.67 -7.42 -15.34
N VAL A 321 -4.79 -7.97 -14.52
CA VAL A 321 -3.35 -7.89 -14.68
C VAL A 321 -2.78 -9.29 -14.73
N SER A 322 -2.04 -9.62 -15.78
CA SER A 322 -1.30 -10.88 -15.87
C SER A 322 -0.01 -10.78 -15.07
N LEU A 323 0.16 -11.69 -14.10
CA LEU A 323 1.32 -11.72 -13.22
C LEU A 323 2.36 -12.71 -13.77
N GLN A 324 3.63 -12.34 -13.67
CA GLN A 324 4.74 -13.22 -14.05
C GLN A 324 5.00 -14.25 -12.94
N MET A 325 4.13 -15.23 -12.81
CA MET A 325 4.31 -16.29 -11.82
C MET A 325 5.20 -17.43 -12.34
N LYS A 326 5.84 -18.14 -11.42
CA LYS A 326 6.61 -19.34 -11.76
C LYS A 326 5.69 -20.40 -12.34
N GLU A 327 6.00 -20.88 -13.56
CA GLU A 327 5.33 -22.06 -14.10
C GLU A 327 5.51 -23.24 -13.15
N ARG A 328 4.43 -23.91 -12.83
CA ARG A 328 4.46 -25.13 -12.03
C ARG A 328 4.74 -26.29 -12.98
N GLY A 329 5.95 -26.81 -12.93
CA GLY A 329 6.29 -28.09 -13.52
C GLY A 329 5.70 -29.28 -12.74
#